data_90924ab4e064517ff2c18eae22c93557
#
_entry.id   90924ab4e064517ff2c18eae22c93557
#
_cell.length_a   1.000
_cell.length_b   1.000
_cell.length_c   1.000
_cell.angle_alpha   90.00
_cell.angle_beta   90.00
_cell.angle_gamma   90.00
#
_symmetry.space_group_name_H-M   'P 1'
#
loop_
_entity.id
_entity.type
_entity.pdbx_description
1 polymer ?
#
loop_
_entity_poly.entity_id
_entity_poly.type
_entity_poly.pdbx_seq_one_letter_code
_entity_poly.pdbx_strand_id
1 'polypeptide(L)'
;MSSYALPRSTHGRLRSRWSLALGLVLTAVLSLAALLAGPPADAEVTRSTCPAGAFCVWPETGFGGQSTELAMRATGVEQCVTLETGWEAKSFANNTGHPVTVYQDPHCDEEADFDTHPSGSQTPQAGYVARAIQVWSH
;
A
#
# COMPACT_ATOMS: atom_id res chain seq x y z
N MET A 1 18.69 -43.10 -78.88
CA MET A 1 18.95 -43.03 -77.44
C MET A 1 19.11 -41.57 -77.10
N SER A 2 17.99 -40.93 -76.65
CA SER A 2 17.96 -39.49 -76.34
C SER A 2 18.02 -39.31 -74.85
N SER A 3 19.07 -38.63 -74.38
CA SER A 3 19.19 -38.27 -72.96
C SER A 3 18.58 -36.87 -72.76
N TYR A 4 17.50 -36.78 -72.03
CA TYR A 4 16.95 -35.48 -71.66
C TYR A 4 17.57 -35.02 -70.32
N ALA A 5 18.25 -33.87 -70.39
CA ALA A 5 18.79 -33.19 -69.20
C ALA A 5 17.70 -32.30 -68.56
N LEU A 6 17.43 -32.49 -67.30
CA LEU A 6 16.49 -31.65 -66.51
C LEU A 6 17.19 -30.35 -66.05
N PRO A 7 16.51 -29.20 -66.07
CA PRO A 7 17.07 -27.94 -65.55
C PRO A 7 17.09 -27.91 -64.02
N ARG A 8 18.22 -27.54 -63.47
CA ARG A 8 18.37 -27.27 -62.01
C ARG A 8 17.65 -25.98 -61.63
N SER A 9 16.69 -26.12 -60.73
CA SER A 9 15.97 -25.01 -60.10
C SER A 9 16.89 -24.22 -59.15
N THR A 10 17.08 -22.92 -59.44
CA THR A 10 17.87 -21.97 -58.63
C THR A 10 16.99 -21.16 -57.66
N HIS A 11 16.10 -21.78 -56.93
CA HIS A 11 15.19 -21.08 -55.99
C HIS A 11 15.62 -21.19 -54.53
N GLY A 12 16.92 -21.00 -54.19
CA GLY A 12 17.39 -21.24 -52.83
C GLY A 12 17.93 -20.05 -52.05
N ARG A 13 18.06 -18.86 -52.63
CA ARG A 13 18.82 -17.81 -51.94
C ARG A 13 18.06 -16.53 -51.51
N LEU A 14 16.81 -16.36 -51.90
CA LEU A 14 16.05 -15.15 -51.49
C LEU A 14 15.29 -15.30 -50.15
N ARG A 15 14.93 -16.52 -49.78
CA ARG A 15 14.14 -16.73 -48.52
C ARG A 15 14.93 -16.52 -47.23
N SER A 16 16.25 -16.68 -47.26
CA SER A 16 17.10 -16.56 -46.08
C SER A 16 17.29 -15.12 -45.57
N ARG A 17 17.28 -14.16 -46.46
CA ARG A 17 17.52 -12.74 -46.08
C ARG A 17 16.30 -12.09 -45.44
N TRP A 18 15.10 -12.48 -45.82
CA TRP A 18 13.86 -11.96 -45.25
C TRP A 18 13.59 -12.52 -43.85
N SER A 19 13.96 -13.77 -43.61
CA SER A 19 13.81 -14.40 -42.30
C SER A 19 14.72 -13.77 -41.23
N LEU A 20 15.94 -13.37 -41.62
CA LEU A 20 16.86 -12.66 -40.71
C LEU A 20 16.42 -11.23 -40.45
N ALA A 21 15.85 -10.54 -41.43
CA ALA A 21 15.32 -9.19 -41.25
C ALA A 21 14.08 -9.17 -40.31
N LEU A 22 13.17 -10.13 -40.46
CA LEU A 22 12.01 -10.25 -39.55
C LEU A 22 12.43 -10.58 -38.13
N GLY A 23 13.42 -11.44 -37.93
CA GLY A 23 13.92 -11.80 -36.58
C GLY A 23 14.54 -10.60 -35.86
N LEU A 24 15.29 -9.78 -36.56
CA LEU A 24 15.91 -8.56 -35.98
C LEU A 24 14.90 -7.48 -35.63
N VAL A 25 13.84 -7.32 -36.42
CA VAL A 25 12.76 -6.36 -36.11
C VAL A 25 11.96 -6.81 -34.89
N LEU A 26 11.65 -8.12 -34.78
CA LEU A 26 10.89 -8.64 -33.60
C LEU A 26 11.68 -8.48 -32.29
N THR A 27 12.99 -8.72 -32.31
CA THR A 27 13.83 -8.56 -31.12
C THR A 27 13.98 -7.10 -30.70
N ALA A 28 14.05 -6.17 -31.65
CA ALA A 28 14.12 -4.73 -31.40
C ALA A 28 12.82 -4.21 -30.75
N VAL A 29 11.66 -4.67 -31.20
CA VAL A 29 10.35 -4.26 -30.62
C VAL A 29 10.18 -4.79 -29.21
N LEU A 30 10.57 -6.04 -28.93
CA LEU A 30 10.53 -6.62 -27.59
C LEU A 30 11.47 -5.90 -26.63
N SER A 31 12.64 -5.46 -27.07
CA SER A 31 13.58 -4.72 -26.23
C SER A 31 13.08 -3.31 -25.90
N LEU A 32 12.36 -2.66 -26.81
CA LEU A 32 11.80 -1.33 -26.59
C LEU A 32 10.60 -1.37 -25.61
N ALA A 33 9.80 -2.42 -25.64
CA ALA A 33 8.70 -2.61 -24.70
C ALA A 33 9.18 -2.80 -23.24
N ALA A 34 10.34 -3.42 -23.02
CA ALA A 34 10.93 -3.60 -21.71
C ALA A 34 11.46 -2.28 -21.10
N LEU A 35 11.81 -1.31 -21.92
CA LEU A 35 12.28 0.01 -21.48
C LEU A 35 11.12 0.93 -21.04
N LEU A 36 9.89 0.63 -21.45
CA LEU A 36 8.68 1.37 -21.07
C LEU A 36 7.99 0.79 -19.82
N ALA A 37 8.36 -0.42 -19.40
CA ALA A 37 7.97 -0.95 -18.11
C ALA A 37 8.87 -0.28 -17.06
N GLY A 38 8.38 0.81 -16.47
CA GLY A 38 9.00 1.41 -15.30
C GLY A 38 9.15 0.36 -14.19
N PRO A 39 10.08 0.55 -13.24
CA PRO A 39 10.19 -0.34 -12.10
C PRO A 39 8.81 -0.46 -11.43
N PRO A 40 8.45 -1.66 -10.91
CA PRO A 40 7.25 -1.78 -10.11
C PRO A 40 7.32 -0.69 -9.05
N ALA A 41 6.26 0.11 -8.93
CA ALA A 41 6.14 1.03 -7.82
C ALA A 41 6.14 0.14 -6.57
N ASP A 42 7.28 0.07 -5.87
CA ASP A 42 7.32 -0.47 -4.53
C ASP A 42 6.25 0.30 -3.76
N ALA A 43 5.25 -0.42 -3.28
CA ALA A 43 4.27 0.17 -2.39
C ALA A 43 5.06 0.65 -1.17
N GLU A 44 5.41 1.92 -1.15
CA GLU A 44 6.04 2.55 0.00
C GLU A 44 5.11 2.28 1.18
N VAL A 45 5.57 1.45 2.11
CA VAL A 45 4.87 1.27 3.37
C VAL A 45 4.93 2.62 4.06
N THR A 46 3.87 3.40 3.88
CA THR A 46 3.73 4.71 4.50
C THR A 46 3.75 4.50 6.01
N ARG A 47 4.88 4.85 6.63
CA ARG A 47 5.02 4.82 8.09
C ARG A 47 4.41 6.08 8.66
N SER A 48 3.65 5.92 9.71
CA SER A 48 3.14 7.06 10.45
C SER A 48 4.29 7.81 11.13
N THR A 49 4.21 9.14 11.15
CA THR A 49 5.12 10.02 11.91
C THR A 49 4.46 10.43 13.22
N CYS A 50 4.14 9.45 14.08
CA CYS A 50 3.56 9.73 15.38
C CYS A 50 4.66 9.92 16.44
N PRO A 51 4.74 11.08 17.12
CA PRO A 51 5.77 11.34 18.11
C PRO A 51 5.62 10.45 19.35
N ALA A 52 6.72 10.24 20.07
CA ALA A 52 6.70 9.50 21.32
C ALA A 52 5.80 10.18 22.36
N GLY A 53 5.00 9.39 23.08
CA GLY A 53 4.05 9.87 24.06
C GLY A 53 2.71 10.34 23.48
N ALA A 54 2.44 10.06 22.20
CA ALA A 54 1.19 10.42 21.55
C ALA A 54 0.46 9.21 20.94
N PHE A 55 -0.85 9.33 20.83
CA PHE A 55 -1.68 8.54 19.93
C PHE A 55 -2.09 9.43 18.76
N CYS A 56 -1.84 8.98 17.55
CA CYS A 56 -2.08 9.78 16.35
C CYS A 56 -3.17 9.13 15.51
N VAL A 57 -4.05 9.95 14.97
CA VAL A 57 -5.18 9.53 14.13
C VAL A 57 -5.18 10.28 12.81
N TRP A 58 -5.63 9.61 11.74
CA TRP A 58 -5.78 10.18 10.40
C TRP A 58 -7.17 9.89 9.84
N PRO A 59 -7.77 10.84 9.12
CA PRO A 59 -9.12 10.68 8.56
C PRO A 59 -9.19 9.70 7.38
N GLU A 60 -8.05 9.39 6.77
CA GLU A 60 -7.94 8.49 5.62
C GLU A 60 -7.13 7.24 5.96
N THR A 61 -7.28 6.19 5.17
CA THR A 61 -6.44 5.00 5.24
C THR A 61 -5.00 5.31 4.81
N GLY A 62 -4.04 4.49 5.24
CA GLY A 62 -2.63 4.66 4.88
C GLY A 62 -1.98 5.89 5.51
N PHE A 63 -2.51 6.37 6.63
CA PHE A 63 -2.04 7.59 7.31
C PHE A 63 -2.19 8.85 6.45
N GLY A 64 -3.24 8.88 5.62
CA GLY A 64 -3.55 9.98 4.73
C GLY A 64 -4.36 11.08 5.40
N GLY A 65 -4.27 12.30 4.83
CA GLY A 65 -4.90 13.49 5.37
C GLY A 65 -4.11 14.13 6.50
N GLN A 66 -4.70 15.15 7.13
CA GLN A 66 -4.09 15.84 8.26
C GLN A 66 -4.27 15.03 9.54
N SER A 67 -3.17 14.70 10.21
CA SER A 67 -3.21 13.98 11.48
C SER A 67 -3.63 14.86 12.64
N THR A 68 -4.27 14.24 13.64
CA THR A 68 -4.47 14.80 14.96
C THR A 68 -3.67 13.98 15.98
N GLU A 69 -2.95 14.67 16.85
CA GLU A 69 -2.15 14.09 17.92
C GLU A 69 -2.88 14.22 19.26
N LEU A 70 -3.10 13.09 19.91
CA LEU A 70 -3.65 13.01 21.25
C LEU A 70 -2.47 12.74 22.22
N ALA A 71 -1.93 13.79 22.81
CA ALA A 71 -0.82 13.67 23.73
C ALA A 71 -1.27 13.04 25.08
N MET A 72 -0.53 12.05 25.58
CA MET A 72 -0.80 11.38 26.85
C MET A 72 -1.03 12.33 28.04
N ARG A 73 -0.32 13.45 28.07
CA ARG A 73 -0.47 14.46 29.12
C ARG A 73 -1.83 15.12 29.15
N ALA A 74 -2.55 15.12 28.01
CA ALA A 74 -3.84 15.76 27.86
C ALA A 74 -5.01 14.76 27.94
N THR A 75 -4.76 13.47 27.62
CA THR A 75 -5.83 12.46 27.53
C THR A 75 -6.16 11.77 28.86
N GLY A 76 -5.24 11.76 29.82
CA GLY A 76 -5.41 10.97 31.04
C GLY A 76 -5.37 9.45 30.79
N VAL A 77 -5.19 8.69 31.88
CA VAL A 77 -5.19 7.20 31.83
C VAL A 77 -6.56 6.71 32.30
N GLU A 78 -7.06 5.64 31.67
CA GLU A 78 -8.34 4.98 32.02
C GLU A 78 -9.57 5.91 31.84
N GLN A 79 -9.44 6.93 31.01
CA GLN A 79 -10.55 7.83 30.67
C GLN A 79 -10.91 7.65 29.18
N CYS A 80 -12.22 7.65 28.91
CA CYS A 80 -12.70 7.71 27.53
C CYS A 80 -12.45 9.10 26.96
N VAL A 81 -11.73 9.15 25.87
CA VAL A 81 -11.43 10.38 25.13
C VAL A 81 -12.10 10.31 23.77
N THR A 82 -13.17 11.04 23.61
CA THR A 82 -13.86 11.19 22.34
C THR A 82 -12.99 12.01 21.39
N LEU A 83 -12.85 11.56 20.15
CA LEU A 83 -12.30 12.40 19.09
C LEU A 83 -13.25 13.57 18.85
N GLU A 84 -12.67 14.76 18.50
CA GLU A 84 -13.48 15.95 18.30
C GLU A 84 -14.65 15.70 17.35
N THR A 85 -15.78 16.39 17.56
CA THR A 85 -17.00 16.21 16.79
C THR A 85 -16.76 16.33 15.30
N GLY A 86 -17.08 15.28 14.54
CA GLY A 86 -16.85 15.19 13.10
C GLY A 86 -15.50 14.56 12.71
N TRP A 87 -14.64 14.26 13.65
CA TRP A 87 -13.44 13.46 13.38
C TRP A 87 -13.76 11.98 13.31
N GLU A 88 -13.41 11.39 12.20
CA GLU A 88 -13.55 9.96 11.93
C GLU A 88 -12.19 9.43 11.51
N ALA A 89 -11.54 8.67 12.38
CA ALA A 89 -10.24 8.11 12.07
C ALA A 89 -10.37 6.76 11.35
N LYS A 90 -9.63 6.61 10.24
CA LYS A 90 -9.55 5.39 9.43
C LYS A 90 -8.18 4.74 9.47
N SER A 91 -7.19 5.43 10.00
CA SER A 91 -5.88 4.89 10.35
C SER A 91 -5.35 5.58 11.60
N PHE A 92 -4.52 4.88 12.35
CA PHE A 92 -3.97 5.40 13.61
C PHE A 92 -2.66 4.70 13.98
N ALA A 93 -1.90 5.36 14.87
CA ALA A 93 -0.66 4.84 15.44
C ALA A 93 -0.62 5.09 16.95
N ASN A 94 -0.29 4.05 17.70
CA ASN A 94 -0.09 4.12 19.13
C ASN A 94 1.39 4.24 19.47
N ASN A 95 1.85 5.41 19.88
CA ASN A 95 3.21 5.65 20.38
C ASN A 95 3.21 6.23 21.80
N THR A 96 2.15 5.94 22.57
CA THR A 96 1.93 6.48 23.91
C THR A 96 2.83 5.89 24.99
N GLY A 97 3.38 4.69 24.77
CA GLY A 97 4.04 3.89 25.81
C GLY A 97 3.10 2.94 26.54
N HIS A 98 1.80 2.98 26.26
CA HIS A 98 0.73 2.22 26.92
C HIS A 98 -0.18 1.53 25.91
N PRO A 99 -0.92 0.47 26.29
CA PRO A 99 -1.98 -0.04 25.44
C PRO A 99 -3.11 0.97 25.30
N VAL A 100 -3.71 1.04 24.12
CA VAL A 100 -4.84 1.92 23.81
C VAL A 100 -5.96 1.11 23.19
N THR A 101 -7.15 1.18 23.75
CA THR A 101 -8.36 0.67 23.10
C THR A 101 -8.96 1.77 22.24
N VAL A 102 -9.26 1.41 21.02
CA VAL A 102 -9.89 2.27 20.01
C VAL A 102 -11.33 1.82 19.85
N TYR A 103 -12.29 2.74 19.88
CA TYR A 103 -13.70 2.46 19.84
C TYR A 103 -14.37 3.09 18.62
N GLN A 104 -15.31 2.36 18.04
CA GLN A 104 -16.24 2.90 17.07
C GLN A 104 -17.27 3.83 17.73
N ASP A 105 -17.68 3.53 18.93
CA ASP A 105 -18.59 4.37 19.70
C ASP A 105 -17.86 5.57 20.33
N PRO A 106 -18.40 6.80 20.23
CA PRO A 106 -17.75 8.00 20.78
C PRO A 106 -17.74 8.08 22.30
N HIS A 107 -18.47 7.22 23.00
CA HIS A 107 -18.52 7.15 24.46
C HIS A 107 -17.76 5.94 25.04
N CYS A 108 -16.94 5.26 24.19
CA CYS A 108 -16.22 4.04 24.54
C CYS A 108 -17.16 2.89 24.97
N ASP A 109 -18.34 2.81 24.34
CA ASP A 109 -19.27 1.72 24.58
C ASP A 109 -18.82 0.46 23.83
N GLU A 110 -18.92 -0.70 24.50
CA GLU A 110 -18.49 -1.99 23.96
C GLU A 110 -19.59 -2.69 23.13
N GLU A 111 -20.74 -2.03 22.92
CA GLU A 111 -21.81 -2.55 22.05
C GLU A 111 -21.44 -2.42 20.56
N ALA A 112 -20.52 -1.51 20.21
CA ALA A 112 -19.96 -1.34 18.87
C ALA A 112 -18.57 -1.98 18.77
N ASP A 113 -17.95 -1.91 17.60
CA ASP A 113 -16.60 -2.46 17.37
C ASP A 113 -15.54 -1.72 18.20
N PHE A 114 -14.65 -2.47 18.83
CA PHE A 114 -13.48 -1.95 19.52
C PHE A 114 -12.32 -2.94 19.46
N ASP A 115 -11.09 -2.44 19.57
CA ASP A 115 -9.88 -3.26 19.63
C ASP A 115 -8.78 -2.56 20.42
N THR A 116 -7.94 -3.35 21.10
CA THR A 116 -6.82 -2.84 21.91
C THR A 116 -5.50 -3.01 21.20
N HIS A 117 -4.80 -1.91 21.05
CA HIS A 117 -3.55 -1.80 20.33
C HIS A 117 -2.38 -1.56 21.28
N PRO A 118 -1.33 -2.41 21.26
CA PRO A 118 -0.14 -2.21 22.08
C PRO A 118 0.63 -0.95 21.63
N SER A 119 1.44 -0.39 22.55
CA SER A 119 2.33 0.69 22.19
C SER A 119 3.32 0.27 21.08
N GLY A 120 3.59 1.19 20.16
CA GLY A 120 4.42 0.95 18.97
C GLY A 120 3.64 0.36 17.78
N SER A 121 2.34 0.07 17.93
CA SER A 121 1.51 -0.44 16.83
C SER A 121 1.11 0.66 15.86
N GLN A 122 0.94 0.25 14.60
CA GLN A 122 0.46 1.10 13.51
C GLN A 122 -0.64 0.36 12.75
N THR A 123 -1.77 1.01 12.56
CA THR A 123 -2.93 0.48 11.85
C THR A 123 -3.20 1.36 10.64
N PRO A 124 -2.67 1.01 9.46
CA PRO A 124 -2.85 1.81 8.25
C PRO A 124 -4.28 1.76 7.73
N GLN A 125 -5.05 0.75 8.12
CA GLN A 125 -6.45 0.60 7.76
C GLN A 125 -7.19 -0.01 8.93
N ALA A 126 -7.99 0.79 9.63
CA ALA A 126 -8.88 0.33 10.67
C ALA A 126 -10.03 -0.50 10.08
N GLY A 127 -10.47 -1.53 10.81
CA GLY A 127 -11.63 -2.35 10.43
C GLY A 127 -12.96 -1.59 10.55
N TYR A 128 -12.98 -0.51 11.31
CA TYR A 128 -14.11 0.38 11.56
C TYR A 128 -13.62 1.82 11.70
N VAL A 129 -14.55 2.77 11.68
CA VAL A 129 -14.23 4.19 11.91
C VAL A 129 -14.07 4.45 13.39
N ALA A 130 -12.87 4.86 13.82
CA ALA A 130 -12.60 5.18 15.21
C ALA A 130 -13.13 6.56 15.58
N ARG A 131 -13.82 6.64 16.74
CA ARG A 131 -14.42 7.88 17.28
C ARG A 131 -14.05 8.18 18.72
N ALA A 132 -13.50 7.21 19.44
CA ALA A 132 -12.99 7.41 20.78
C ALA A 132 -11.81 6.50 21.08
N ILE A 133 -11.03 6.84 22.09
CA ILE A 133 -9.93 6.02 22.61
C ILE A 133 -9.95 5.97 24.13
N GLN A 134 -9.35 4.92 24.68
CA GLN A 134 -9.03 4.81 26.09
C GLN A 134 -7.62 4.28 26.26
N VAL A 135 -6.80 5.00 27.02
CA VAL A 135 -5.42 4.61 27.33
C VAL A 135 -5.37 3.88 28.64
N TRP A 136 -4.68 2.74 28.69
CA TRP A 136 -4.57 1.92 29.90
C TRP A 136 -3.25 2.15 30.62
N SER A 137 -3.26 1.94 31.95
CA SER A 137 -2.06 2.14 32.78
C SER A 137 -1.03 1.02 32.69
N HIS A 138 -1.42 -0.15 32.16
CA HIS A 138 -0.60 -1.38 32.12
C HIS A 138 -0.93 -2.27 30.93
#